data_04b1d85bdde7fc777655d1c773493202
#
_entry.id   04b1d85bdde7fc777655d1c773493202
#
_cell.length_a   1.000
_cell.length_b   1.000
_cell.length_c   1.000
_cell.angle_alpha   90.00
_cell.angle_beta   90.00
_cell.angle_gamma   90.00
#
_symmetry.space_group_name_H-M   'P 1'
#
loop_
_entity.id
_entity.type
_entity.pdbx_description
1 polymer ?
#
loop_
_entity_poly.entity_id
_entity_poly.type
_entity_poly.pdbx_seq_one_letter_code
_entity_poly.pdbx_strand_id
1 'polypeptide(L)'
;RNAEMQREIMINEITNVTGEVFMGMGVGCAQCHDHKFDPILQKDYFALQAFLSSVYWPDDRYHATEEEISKYEKDSRTWDETTEGIRDEMKSLLEAGARKTYEFRVKTFPPEVQVMFRKPWEEKSAYERQISFLVERQAEREVRTLATAEKILKKGSAELQRYGELKEEMAFFENLKPEDLPKAFVSTDTGREGAVVRMKEEEVSPGFLELLGGEVPEIEVREGTSGRRSALAEWLVRGDHPTTARVMVNRIWQHHFGKGIAASPNDFGMLGEEPSHPELLDWLAGEFVKGGWKMKRMHRLIMTSAAYRQTARFEPSNVHEVIDPENKWLWRFSPKRLSAEQIRDAMLAVSGELRHRDGGAAQTSAVPVRSIYVKKMR
;
A
#
# COMPACT_ATOMS: atom_id res chain seq x y z
N ARG A 1 9.56 17.54 10.10
CA ARG A 1 9.82 16.21 10.71
C ARG A 1 11.11 15.69 10.14
N ASN A 2 11.94 15.05 10.96
CA ASN A 2 13.21 14.46 10.55
C ASN A 2 12.95 13.33 9.53
N ALA A 3 13.68 13.32 8.40
CA ALA A 3 13.54 12.30 7.35
C ALA A 3 13.89 10.90 7.87
N GLU A 4 14.88 10.80 8.77
CA GLU A 4 15.29 9.54 9.40
C GLU A 4 14.16 8.94 10.23
N MET A 5 13.56 9.73 11.13
CA MET A 5 12.40 9.27 11.93
C MET A 5 11.23 8.85 11.02
N GLN A 6 10.98 9.58 9.93
CA GLN A 6 9.93 9.21 8.98
C GLN A 6 10.23 7.88 8.29
N ARG A 7 11.50 7.65 7.91
CA ARG A 7 11.94 6.37 7.35
C ARG A 7 11.75 5.23 8.35
N GLU A 8 12.18 5.41 9.59
CA GLU A 8 12.03 4.40 10.64
C GLU A 8 10.57 4.03 10.88
N ILE A 9 9.69 5.02 11.03
CA ILE A 9 8.25 4.78 11.17
C ILE A 9 7.74 3.97 9.97
N MET A 10 8.08 4.35 8.76
CA MET A 10 7.66 3.65 7.55
C MET A 10 8.10 2.19 7.54
N ILE A 11 9.37 1.93 7.79
CA ILE A 11 9.92 0.55 7.75
C ILE A 11 9.33 -0.29 8.86
N ASN A 12 9.16 0.26 10.06
CA ASN A 12 8.51 -0.42 11.17
C ASN A 12 7.04 -0.77 10.86
N GLU A 13 6.28 0.19 10.32
CA GLU A 13 4.87 -0.04 9.94
C GLU A 13 4.75 -1.13 8.86
N ILE A 14 5.60 -1.13 7.84
CA ILE A 14 5.57 -2.17 6.81
C ILE A 14 5.91 -3.54 7.40
N THR A 15 6.91 -3.61 8.29
CA THR A 15 7.31 -4.84 8.94
C THR A 15 6.16 -5.40 9.77
N ASN A 16 5.53 -4.57 10.61
CA ASN A 16 4.39 -4.96 11.44
C ASN A 16 3.21 -5.43 10.59
N VAL A 17 2.82 -4.64 9.58
CA VAL A 17 1.71 -4.99 8.68
C VAL A 17 2.01 -6.27 7.90
N THR A 18 3.26 -6.51 7.51
CA THR A 18 3.64 -7.76 6.83
C THR A 18 3.44 -8.96 7.77
N GLY A 19 3.83 -8.84 9.04
CA GLY A 19 3.59 -9.87 10.05
C GLY A 19 2.11 -10.18 10.23
N GLU A 20 1.31 -9.16 10.47
CA GLU A 20 -0.12 -9.29 10.73
C GLU A 20 -0.91 -9.77 9.50
N VAL A 21 -0.63 -9.20 8.32
CA VAL A 21 -1.42 -9.46 7.11
C VAL A 21 -1.12 -10.82 6.50
N PHE A 22 0.13 -11.23 6.44
CA PHE A 22 0.51 -12.47 5.78
C PHE A 22 0.70 -13.63 6.75
N MET A 23 1.27 -13.37 7.91
CA MET A 23 1.60 -14.42 8.87
C MET A 23 0.58 -14.55 10.01
N GLY A 24 -0.29 -13.54 10.21
CA GLY A 24 -1.18 -13.51 11.36
C GLY A 24 -0.40 -13.41 12.68
N MET A 25 0.75 -12.72 12.68
CA MET A 25 1.64 -12.62 13.83
C MET A 25 1.88 -11.16 14.18
N GLY A 26 1.61 -10.81 15.44
CA GLY A 26 1.84 -9.47 15.99
C GLY A 26 3.31 -9.21 16.28
N VAL A 27 4.18 -9.16 15.26
CA VAL A 27 5.64 -9.02 15.43
C VAL A 27 6.08 -7.70 16.05
N GLY A 28 5.22 -6.68 16.11
CA GLY A 28 5.56 -5.32 16.53
C GLY A 28 6.11 -5.20 17.97
N CYS A 29 5.71 -6.08 18.89
CA CYS A 29 6.27 -6.11 20.26
C CYS A 29 7.77 -6.44 20.25
N ALA A 30 8.21 -7.26 19.30
CA ALA A 30 9.60 -7.68 19.16
C ALA A 30 10.54 -6.57 18.64
N GLN A 31 10.01 -5.39 18.29
CA GLN A 31 10.83 -4.22 17.96
C GLN A 31 11.71 -3.76 19.15
N CYS A 32 11.21 -3.83 20.38
CA CYS A 32 11.88 -3.29 21.56
C CYS A 32 12.52 -4.35 22.47
N HIS A 33 11.94 -5.55 22.50
CA HIS A 33 12.35 -6.69 23.34
C HIS A 33 11.80 -7.97 22.74
N ASP A 34 12.27 -9.12 23.17
CA ASP A 34 11.69 -10.41 22.76
C ASP A 34 10.19 -10.43 23.05
N HIS A 35 9.40 -10.97 22.13
CA HIS A 35 7.95 -10.98 22.27
C HIS A 35 7.54 -11.71 23.55
N LYS A 36 6.59 -11.12 24.31
CA LYS A 36 6.27 -11.60 25.66
C LYS A 36 5.62 -12.99 25.67
N PHE A 37 4.82 -13.30 24.67
CA PHE A 37 3.98 -14.49 24.63
C PHE A 37 4.41 -15.47 23.54
N ASP A 38 4.66 -14.97 22.35
CA ASP A 38 5.10 -15.78 21.23
C ASP A 38 6.63 -15.90 21.22
N PRO A 39 7.19 -17.03 20.78
CA PRO A 39 8.65 -17.21 20.73
C PRO A 39 9.26 -16.48 19.51
N ILE A 40 9.08 -15.15 19.46
CA ILE A 40 9.63 -14.25 18.46
C ILE A 40 10.67 -13.38 19.15
N LEU A 41 11.92 -13.53 18.76
CA LEU A 41 13.03 -12.77 19.31
C LEU A 41 13.08 -11.36 18.69
N GLN A 42 13.66 -10.42 19.42
CA GLN A 42 13.96 -9.10 18.87
C GLN A 42 14.79 -9.20 17.57
N LYS A 43 15.74 -10.12 17.53
CA LYS A 43 16.56 -10.42 16.36
C LYS A 43 15.70 -10.83 15.14
N ASP A 44 14.65 -11.63 15.35
CA ASP A 44 13.76 -12.08 14.28
C ASP A 44 13.00 -10.90 13.66
N TYR A 45 12.58 -9.94 14.49
CA TYR A 45 11.95 -8.71 14.02
C TYR A 45 12.87 -7.93 13.10
N PHE A 46 14.13 -7.70 13.51
CA PHE A 46 15.08 -6.95 12.68
C PHE A 46 15.53 -7.74 11.45
N ALA A 47 15.59 -9.07 11.52
CA ALA A 47 15.85 -9.93 10.37
C ALA A 47 14.71 -9.86 9.33
N LEU A 48 13.45 -9.88 9.77
CA LEU A 48 12.29 -9.65 8.92
C LEU A 48 12.31 -8.23 8.32
N GLN A 49 12.60 -7.22 9.13
CA GLN A 49 12.72 -5.83 8.69
C GLN A 49 13.80 -5.66 7.62
N ALA A 50 14.88 -6.44 7.66
CA ALA A 50 15.98 -6.35 6.71
C ALA A 50 15.58 -6.73 5.29
N PHE A 51 14.54 -7.53 5.07
CA PHE A 51 13.97 -7.75 3.74
C PHE A 51 13.33 -6.48 3.16
N LEU A 52 12.81 -5.61 4.00
CA LEU A 52 12.01 -4.43 3.64
C LEU A 52 12.80 -3.12 3.75
N SER A 53 14.05 -3.20 4.21
CA SER A 53 14.87 -2.05 4.60
C SER A 53 15.20 -1.06 3.48
N SER A 54 15.11 -1.49 2.21
CA SER A 54 15.44 -0.67 1.02
C SER A 54 14.24 -0.20 0.23
N VAL A 55 13.02 -0.45 0.73
CA VAL A 55 11.80 -0.11 0.00
C VAL A 55 11.59 1.40 -0.09
N TYR A 56 11.14 1.86 -1.27
CA TYR A 56 10.60 3.20 -1.45
C TYR A 56 9.48 3.19 -2.50
N TRP A 57 8.75 4.31 -2.63
CA TRP A 57 7.58 4.43 -3.52
C TRP A 57 7.81 5.51 -4.56
N PRO A 58 8.24 5.17 -5.78
CA PRO A 58 8.34 6.10 -6.87
C PRO A 58 6.94 6.57 -7.32
N ASP A 59 6.84 7.86 -7.65
CA ASP A 59 5.56 8.48 -8.09
C ASP A 59 5.47 8.57 -9.62
N ASP A 60 6.40 7.97 -10.36
CA ASP A 60 6.62 8.12 -11.81
C ASP A 60 6.14 6.94 -12.66
N ARG A 61 5.56 5.92 -12.05
CA ARG A 61 5.12 4.72 -12.76
C ARG A 61 3.66 4.84 -13.21
N TYR A 62 3.42 4.55 -14.49
CA TYR A 62 2.08 4.52 -15.05
C TYR A 62 1.46 3.12 -14.94
N HIS A 63 0.15 3.09 -14.70
CA HIS A 63 -0.68 1.89 -14.83
C HIS A 63 -1.32 1.89 -16.22
N ALA A 64 -0.49 1.60 -17.22
CA ALA A 64 -0.88 1.62 -18.63
C ALA A 64 -0.01 0.62 -19.40
N THR A 65 -0.48 0.19 -20.56
CA THR A 65 0.28 -0.63 -21.50
C THR A 65 1.37 0.20 -22.18
N GLU A 66 2.37 -0.47 -22.76
CA GLU A 66 3.42 0.20 -23.54
C GLU A 66 2.84 1.00 -24.73
N GLU A 67 1.77 0.49 -25.34
CA GLU A 67 1.07 1.17 -26.43
C GLU A 67 0.38 2.46 -25.95
N GLU A 68 -0.31 2.41 -24.80
CA GLU A 68 -0.94 3.59 -24.19
C GLU A 68 0.08 4.63 -23.77
N ILE A 69 1.21 4.19 -23.19
CA ILE A 69 2.33 5.08 -22.82
C ILE A 69 2.90 5.75 -24.08
N SER A 70 3.21 4.97 -25.12
CA SER A 70 3.75 5.49 -26.37
C SER A 70 2.80 6.48 -27.06
N LYS A 71 1.51 6.20 -27.04
CA LYS A 71 0.49 7.13 -27.55
C LYS A 71 0.45 8.41 -26.72
N TYR A 72 0.42 8.29 -25.39
CA TYR A 72 0.42 9.44 -24.49
C TYR A 72 1.64 10.32 -24.69
N GLU A 73 2.83 9.75 -24.82
CA GLU A 73 4.07 10.47 -25.08
C GLU A 73 4.04 11.21 -26.41
N LYS A 74 3.43 10.59 -27.45
CA LYS A 74 3.27 11.24 -28.75
C LYS A 74 2.29 12.41 -28.67
N ASP A 75 1.14 12.21 -28.03
CA ASP A 75 0.11 13.24 -27.87
C ASP A 75 0.62 14.38 -26.99
N SER A 76 1.34 14.06 -25.90
CA SER A 76 1.99 15.02 -25.00
C SER A 76 3.04 15.87 -25.72
N ARG A 77 3.78 15.30 -26.66
CA ARG A 77 4.83 16.02 -27.41
C ARG A 77 4.25 17.22 -28.15
N THR A 78 3.11 17.09 -28.80
CA THR A 78 2.46 18.19 -29.50
C THR A 78 2.08 19.32 -28.54
N TRP A 79 1.52 18.98 -27.37
CA TRP A 79 1.20 19.98 -26.35
C TRP A 79 2.47 20.60 -25.76
N ASP A 80 3.48 19.79 -25.48
CA ASP A 80 4.76 20.23 -24.94
C ASP A 80 5.47 21.22 -25.87
N GLU A 81 5.61 20.89 -27.15
CA GLU A 81 6.26 21.75 -28.14
C GLU A 81 5.48 23.07 -28.36
N THR A 82 4.14 23.00 -28.33
CA THR A 82 3.31 24.20 -28.52
C THR A 82 3.34 25.13 -27.31
N THR A 83 3.47 24.60 -26.10
CA THR A 83 3.37 25.38 -24.87
C THR A 83 4.71 25.60 -24.17
N GLU A 84 5.83 25.08 -24.69
CA GLU A 84 7.16 25.14 -24.07
C GLU A 84 7.55 26.57 -23.69
N GLY A 85 7.44 27.53 -24.61
CA GLY A 85 7.80 28.93 -24.36
C GLY A 85 6.96 29.57 -23.25
N ILE A 86 5.66 29.29 -23.21
CA ILE A 86 4.76 29.80 -22.17
C ILE A 86 5.13 29.21 -20.82
N ARG A 87 5.35 27.88 -20.75
CA ARG A 87 5.70 27.17 -19.53
C ARG A 87 7.07 27.60 -18.99
N ASP A 88 8.03 27.80 -19.86
CA ASP A 88 9.38 28.25 -19.49
C ASP A 88 9.36 29.69 -18.93
N GLU A 89 8.58 30.59 -19.53
CA GLU A 89 8.40 31.94 -19.01
C GLU A 89 7.69 31.90 -17.64
N MET A 90 6.60 31.15 -17.49
CA MET A 90 5.92 30.95 -16.21
C MET A 90 6.86 30.40 -15.13
N LYS A 91 7.67 29.41 -15.48
CA LYS A 91 8.68 28.80 -14.59
C LYS A 91 9.75 29.81 -14.17
N SER A 92 10.27 30.57 -15.12
CA SER A 92 11.29 31.61 -14.89
C SER A 92 10.79 32.66 -13.89
N LEU A 93 9.55 33.12 -14.02
CA LEU A 93 8.93 34.09 -13.09
C LEU A 93 8.91 33.57 -11.63
N LEU A 94 8.75 32.25 -11.44
CA LEU A 94 8.65 31.64 -10.11
C LEU A 94 10.00 31.08 -9.60
N GLU A 95 11.00 30.90 -10.46
CA GLU A 95 12.21 30.14 -10.19
C GLU A 95 12.96 30.61 -8.93
N ALA A 96 13.18 31.91 -8.79
CA ALA A 96 13.91 32.45 -7.66
C ALA A 96 13.22 32.17 -6.33
N GLY A 97 11.89 32.31 -6.30
CA GLY A 97 11.08 32.03 -5.12
C GLY A 97 10.94 30.55 -4.82
N ALA A 98 10.76 29.73 -5.85
CA ALA A 98 10.71 28.27 -5.76
C ALA A 98 12.05 27.73 -5.22
N ARG A 99 13.18 28.16 -5.79
CA ARG A 99 14.50 27.78 -5.31
C ARG A 99 14.77 28.21 -3.87
N LYS A 100 14.38 29.44 -3.49
CA LYS A 100 14.50 29.91 -2.10
C LYS A 100 13.69 29.04 -1.14
N THR A 101 12.46 28.69 -1.50
CA THR A 101 11.58 27.83 -0.70
C THR A 101 12.16 26.42 -0.56
N TYR A 102 12.63 25.86 -1.65
CA TYR A 102 13.27 24.54 -1.69
C TYR A 102 14.53 24.50 -0.79
N GLU A 103 15.47 25.43 -0.99
CA GLU A 103 16.70 25.50 -0.20
C GLU A 103 16.41 25.77 1.29
N PHE A 104 15.43 26.61 1.60
CA PHE A 104 15.00 26.83 2.97
C PHE A 104 14.54 25.52 3.60
N ARG A 105 13.73 24.74 2.88
CA ARG A 105 13.26 23.44 3.38
C ARG A 105 14.39 22.47 3.60
N VAL A 106 15.31 22.34 2.64
CA VAL A 106 16.50 21.46 2.76
C VAL A 106 17.35 21.84 3.98
N LYS A 107 17.52 23.16 4.24
CA LYS A 107 18.29 23.66 5.40
C LYS A 107 17.62 23.40 6.76
N THR A 108 16.33 23.05 6.80
CA THR A 108 15.65 22.68 8.06
C THR A 108 15.96 21.27 8.51
N PHE A 109 16.56 20.43 7.68
CA PHE A 109 17.01 19.10 8.08
C PHE A 109 18.34 19.16 8.86
N PRO A 110 18.62 18.14 9.70
CA PRO A 110 19.92 18.03 10.39
C PRO A 110 21.11 18.09 9.43
N PRO A 111 22.28 18.59 9.86
CA PRO A 111 23.47 18.72 8.99
C PRO A 111 23.88 17.41 8.32
N GLU A 112 23.84 16.30 9.04
CA GLU A 112 24.13 14.95 8.54
C GLU A 112 23.21 14.55 7.39
N VAL A 113 21.91 14.83 7.50
CA VAL A 113 20.92 14.58 6.45
C VAL A 113 21.19 15.44 5.22
N GLN A 114 21.57 16.73 5.42
CA GLN A 114 21.94 17.61 4.32
C GLN A 114 23.18 17.11 3.57
N VAL A 115 24.16 16.56 4.29
CA VAL A 115 25.37 15.95 3.69
C VAL A 115 24.98 14.74 2.85
N MET A 116 24.18 13.81 3.39
CA MET A 116 23.69 12.65 2.65
C MET A 116 22.91 13.06 1.40
N PHE A 117 22.03 14.05 1.53
CA PHE A 117 21.20 14.54 0.45
C PHE A 117 22.01 15.12 -0.72
N ARG A 118 23.10 15.84 -0.44
CA ARG A 118 23.93 16.52 -1.45
C ARG A 118 24.98 15.65 -2.11
N LYS A 119 25.20 14.41 -1.63
CA LYS A 119 26.08 13.45 -2.32
C LYS A 119 25.58 13.16 -3.74
N PRO A 120 26.48 12.87 -4.70
CA PRO A 120 26.09 12.30 -5.99
C PRO A 120 25.26 11.01 -5.79
N TRP A 121 24.28 10.80 -6.66
CA TRP A 121 23.35 9.65 -6.51
C TRP A 121 24.08 8.30 -6.51
N GLU A 122 25.13 8.18 -7.32
CA GLU A 122 25.93 6.98 -7.50
C GLU A 122 26.74 6.62 -6.24
N GLU A 123 27.12 7.63 -5.46
CA GLU A 123 27.88 7.45 -4.22
C GLU A 123 27.01 7.20 -2.99
N LYS A 124 25.69 7.33 -3.14
CA LYS A 124 24.78 7.12 -2.03
C LYS A 124 24.58 5.65 -1.75
N SER A 125 24.65 5.26 -0.47
CA SER A 125 24.16 3.97 0.01
C SER A 125 22.65 3.86 -0.16
N ALA A 126 22.12 2.66 -0.07
CA ALA A 126 20.66 2.41 -0.12
C ALA A 126 19.90 3.23 0.94
N TYR A 127 20.45 3.36 2.14
CA TYR A 127 19.90 4.20 3.21
C TYR A 127 19.88 5.68 2.81
N GLU A 128 20.99 6.21 2.33
CA GLU A 128 21.11 7.62 1.92
C GLU A 128 20.19 7.96 0.74
N ARG A 129 19.94 7.02 -0.16
CA ARG A 129 18.96 7.16 -1.26
C ARG A 129 17.55 7.27 -0.72
N GLN A 130 17.15 6.45 0.26
CA GLN A 130 15.83 6.57 0.90
C GLN A 130 15.67 7.91 1.62
N ILE A 131 16.66 8.33 2.39
CA ILE A 131 16.67 9.64 3.06
C ILE A 131 16.57 10.77 2.03
N SER A 132 17.36 10.71 0.95
CA SER A 132 17.32 11.70 -0.13
C SER A 132 15.93 11.79 -0.77
N PHE A 133 15.29 10.67 -1.03
CA PHE A 133 13.93 10.62 -1.56
C PHE A 133 12.91 11.30 -0.62
N LEU A 134 13.01 11.07 0.68
CA LEU A 134 12.12 11.70 1.66
C LEU A 134 12.36 13.20 1.80
N VAL A 135 13.61 13.64 1.72
CA VAL A 135 13.97 15.08 1.71
C VAL A 135 13.41 15.75 0.47
N GLU A 136 13.64 15.16 -0.71
CA GLU A 136 13.15 15.66 -2.00
C GLU A 136 11.63 15.82 -2.01
N ARG A 137 10.89 14.77 -1.65
CA ARG A 137 9.41 14.84 -1.56
C ARG A 137 8.92 15.93 -0.63
N GLN A 138 9.60 16.16 0.49
CA GLN A 138 9.20 17.22 1.42
C GLN A 138 9.53 18.60 0.86
N ALA A 139 10.70 18.77 0.23
CA ALA A 139 11.09 20.03 -0.38
C ALA A 139 10.18 20.39 -1.57
N GLU A 140 9.92 19.46 -2.47
CA GLU A 140 8.99 19.67 -3.58
C GLU A 140 7.56 19.96 -3.12
N ARG A 141 7.08 19.27 -2.07
CA ARG A 141 5.75 19.54 -1.48
C ARG A 141 5.69 20.97 -0.94
N GLU A 142 6.74 21.44 -0.29
CA GLU A 142 6.83 22.79 0.22
C GLU A 142 6.78 23.80 -0.93
N VAL A 143 7.54 23.57 -2.01
CA VAL A 143 7.50 24.40 -3.22
C VAL A 143 6.10 24.44 -3.80
N ARG A 144 5.45 23.29 -4.03
CA ARG A 144 4.08 23.25 -4.56
C ARG A 144 3.05 24.00 -3.70
N THR A 145 3.27 24.05 -2.38
CA THR A 145 2.31 24.66 -1.43
C THR A 145 2.56 26.14 -1.17
N LEU A 146 3.83 26.57 -1.15
CA LEU A 146 4.24 27.90 -0.72
C LEU A 146 4.82 28.74 -1.86
N ALA A 147 5.28 28.15 -2.96
CA ALA A 147 5.86 28.86 -4.08
C ALA A 147 4.83 29.07 -5.21
N THR A 148 3.59 29.44 -4.87
CA THR A 148 2.57 29.85 -5.87
C THR A 148 2.84 31.29 -6.32
N ALA A 149 2.34 31.66 -7.50
CA ALA A 149 2.53 32.98 -8.06
C ALA A 149 2.07 34.08 -7.07
N GLU A 150 0.93 33.89 -6.43
CA GLU A 150 0.34 34.85 -5.46
C GLU A 150 1.17 35.02 -4.19
N LYS A 151 2.01 34.05 -3.86
CA LYS A 151 2.87 34.08 -2.66
C LYS A 151 4.29 34.55 -2.96
N ILE A 152 4.79 34.27 -4.18
CA ILE A 152 6.15 34.61 -4.59
C ILE A 152 6.20 35.99 -5.22
N LEU A 153 5.26 36.30 -6.09
CA LEU A 153 5.25 37.55 -6.84
C LEU A 153 4.55 38.65 -6.01
N LYS A 154 5.07 39.85 -6.12
CA LYS A 154 4.53 40.99 -5.35
C LYS A 154 3.14 41.36 -5.91
N LYS A 155 2.17 41.51 -5.00
CA LYS A 155 0.82 41.91 -5.38
C LYS A 155 0.85 43.26 -6.17
N GLY A 156 0.25 43.24 -7.36
CA GLY A 156 0.21 44.39 -8.28
C GLY A 156 1.49 44.60 -9.07
N SER A 157 2.45 43.66 -9.04
CA SER A 157 3.65 43.75 -9.88
C SER A 157 3.36 43.36 -11.34
N ALA A 158 4.23 43.80 -12.25
CA ALA A 158 4.17 43.45 -13.66
C ALA A 158 4.37 41.94 -13.88
N GLU A 159 5.20 41.32 -13.04
CA GLU A 159 5.45 39.87 -13.09
C GLU A 159 4.18 39.06 -12.74
N LEU A 160 3.42 39.49 -11.72
CA LEU A 160 2.17 38.81 -11.38
C LEU A 160 1.10 39.00 -12.47
N GLN A 161 1.05 40.19 -13.07
CA GLN A 161 0.17 40.43 -14.20
C GLN A 161 0.57 39.57 -15.41
N ARG A 162 1.86 39.52 -15.73
CA ARG A 162 2.38 38.69 -16.84
C ARG A 162 2.11 37.20 -16.61
N TYR A 163 2.27 36.72 -15.36
CA TYR A 163 1.92 35.36 -15.02
C TYR A 163 0.43 35.05 -15.25
N GLY A 164 -0.43 36.00 -14.94
CA GLY A 164 -1.87 35.89 -15.22
C GLY A 164 -2.17 35.79 -16.73
N GLU A 165 -1.53 36.62 -17.54
CA GLU A 165 -1.65 36.59 -19.01
C GLU A 165 -1.19 35.25 -19.60
N LEU A 166 -0.02 34.74 -19.14
CA LEU A 166 0.50 33.43 -19.55
C LEU A 166 -0.43 32.29 -19.16
N LYS A 167 -1.10 32.39 -18.03
CA LYS A 167 -2.10 31.41 -17.60
C LYS A 167 -3.34 31.42 -18.51
N GLU A 168 -3.75 32.57 -18.95
CA GLU A 168 -4.84 32.72 -19.93
C GLU A 168 -4.40 32.16 -21.32
N GLU A 169 -3.18 32.48 -21.76
CA GLU A 169 -2.59 31.90 -22.98
C GLU A 169 -2.55 30.37 -22.92
N MET A 170 -2.11 29.79 -21.79
CA MET A 170 -2.13 28.34 -21.62
C MET A 170 -3.51 27.70 -21.75
N ALA A 171 -4.56 28.40 -21.31
CA ALA A 171 -5.92 27.89 -21.38
C ALA A 171 -6.42 27.66 -22.83
N PHE A 172 -5.88 28.38 -23.82
CA PHE A 172 -6.20 28.13 -25.23
C PHE A 172 -5.70 26.77 -25.74
N PHE A 173 -4.70 26.23 -25.13
CA PHE A 173 -4.07 24.95 -25.51
C PHE A 173 -4.52 23.76 -24.63
N GLU A 174 -5.46 23.96 -23.70
CA GLU A 174 -5.92 22.90 -22.79
C GLU A 174 -6.51 21.68 -23.53
N ASN A 175 -7.12 21.93 -24.68
CA ASN A 175 -7.67 20.88 -25.56
C ASN A 175 -6.60 20.03 -26.26
N LEU A 176 -5.36 20.49 -26.32
CA LEU A 176 -4.22 19.72 -26.86
C LEU A 176 -3.56 18.85 -25.78
N LYS A 177 -3.82 19.14 -24.51
CA LYS A 177 -3.27 18.39 -23.40
C LYS A 177 -3.95 17.02 -23.33
N PRO A 178 -3.19 15.92 -23.48
CA PRO A 178 -3.77 14.60 -23.31
C PRO A 178 -4.23 14.38 -21.88
N GLU A 179 -5.22 13.52 -21.69
CA GLU A 179 -5.64 13.09 -20.35
C GLU A 179 -4.49 12.33 -19.68
N ASP A 180 -4.15 12.72 -18.45
CA ASP A 180 -3.05 12.11 -17.69
C ASP A 180 -3.26 10.59 -17.54
N LEU A 181 -2.23 9.81 -17.85
CA LEU A 181 -2.27 8.38 -17.60
C LEU A 181 -2.38 8.09 -16.11
N PRO A 182 -3.16 7.07 -15.72
CA PRO A 182 -3.28 6.67 -14.33
C PRO A 182 -1.92 6.23 -13.79
N LYS A 183 -1.51 6.78 -12.65
CA LYS A 183 -0.27 6.38 -11.98
C LYS A 183 -0.50 5.17 -11.09
N ALA A 184 0.41 4.21 -11.15
CA ALA A 184 0.43 3.06 -10.27
C ALA A 184 1.07 3.42 -8.93
N PHE A 185 0.44 2.99 -7.84
CA PHE A 185 1.11 2.98 -6.54
C PHE A 185 1.97 1.71 -6.44
N VAL A 186 3.27 1.88 -6.63
CA VAL A 186 4.23 0.77 -6.65
C VAL A 186 5.27 0.94 -5.56
N SER A 187 5.89 -0.15 -5.17
CA SER A 187 7.06 -0.16 -4.31
C SER A 187 8.24 -0.80 -5.04
N THR A 188 9.42 -0.24 -4.87
CA THR A 188 10.66 -0.78 -5.43
C THR A 188 11.80 -0.64 -4.42
N ASP A 189 12.98 -1.14 -4.76
CA ASP A 189 14.18 -0.96 -3.96
C ASP A 189 15.00 0.24 -4.46
N THR A 190 15.80 0.82 -3.57
CA THR A 190 16.73 1.92 -3.89
C THR A 190 17.97 1.50 -4.69
N GLY A 191 18.05 0.25 -5.09
CA GLY A 191 19.14 -0.33 -5.88
C GLY A 191 19.40 -1.78 -5.54
N ARG A 192 20.55 -2.28 -6.03
CA ARG A 192 20.98 -3.69 -5.86
C ARG A 192 21.43 -4.01 -4.44
N GLU A 193 21.91 -3.01 -3.72
CA GLU A 193 22.33 -3.16 -2.33
C GLU A 193 21.16 -2.91 -1.38
N GLY A 194 21.00 -3.79 -0.41
CA GLY A 194 20.04 -3.59 0.67
C GLY A 194 20.55 -2.59 1.70
N ALA A 195 19.66 -1.75 2.22
CA ALA A 195 20.01 -0.93 3.38
C ALA A 195 20.35 -1.82 4.59
N VAL A 196 21.39 -1.43 5.32
CA VAL A 196 21.79 -2.11 6.54
C VAL A 196 20.77 -1.88 7.63
N VAL A 197 20.39 -2.95 8.31
CA VAL A 197 19.57 -2.92 9.53
C VAL A 197 20.47 -3.22 10.70
N ARG A 198 20.32 -2.51 11.80
CA ARG A 198 21.09 -2.71 13.02
C ARG A 198 20.18 -2.95 14.21
N MET A 199 20.54 -3.94 15.00
CA MET A 199 20.01 -4.15 16.33
C MET A 199 21.10 -3.75 17.31
N LYS A 200 20.94 -2.61 17.98
CA LYS A 200 22.02 -1.95 18.72
C LYS A 200 23.22 -1.67 17.78
N GLU A 201 24.40 -2.21 18.11
CA GLU A 201 25.63 -2.03 17.31
C GLU A 201 25.84 -3.15 16.26
N GLU A 202 25.05 -4.22 16.29
CA GLU A 202 25.20 -5.38 15.42
C GLU A 202 24.37 -5.23 14.14
N GLU A 203 24.97 -5.58 13.01
CA GLU A 203 24.28 -5.67 11.73
C GLU A 203 23.45 -6.95 11.65
N VAL A 204 22.17 -6.81 11.25
CA VAL A 204 21.26 -7.93 11.12
C VAL A 204 20.98 -8.17 9.64
N SER A 205 21.28 -9.37 9.19
CA SER A 205 20.96 -9.84 7.83
C SER A 205 19.47 -10.24 7.72
N PRO A 206 18.91 -10.20 6.48
CA PRO A 206 17.58 -10.76 6.25
C PRO A 206 17.47 -12.20 6.74
N GLY A 207 16.39 -12.51 7.44
CA GLY A 207 16.09 -13.83 7.99
C GLY A 207 14.59 -14.02 8.17
N PHE A 208 14.13 -15.26 7.99
CA PHE A 208 12.74 -15.61 8.25
C PHE A 208 12.52 -15.82 9.75
N LEU A 209 11.27 -15.71 10.21
CA LEU A 209 10.94 -15.99 11.60
C LEU A 209 11.24 -17.46 11.94
N GLU A 210 12.07 -17.69 12.95
CA GLU A 210 12.47 -19.04 13.37
C GLU A 210 11.26 -19.89 13.73
N LEU A 211 10.28 -19.30 14.41
CA LEU A 211 8.99 -19.93 14.75
C LEU A 211 8.25 -20.52 13.54
N LEU A 212 8.40 -19.92 12.37
CA LEU A 212 7.68 -20.32 11.14
C LEU A 212 8.58 -21.12 10.16
N GLY A 213 9.65 -21.73 10.63
CA GLY A 213 10.58 -22.49 9.81
C GLY A 213 11.68 -21.61 9.22
N GLY A 214 12.42 -20.94 10.11
CA GLY A 214 13.49 -20.00 9.81
C GLY A 214 14.69 -20.63 9.14
N GLU A 215 14.64 -20.80 7.82
CA GLU A 215 15.78 -21.12 6.99
C GLU A 215 16.58 -19.86 6.66
N VAL A 216 17.86 -20.03 6.31
CA VAL A 216 18.66 -18.92 5.75
C VAL A 216 18.10 -18.55 4.39
N PRO A 217 17.70 -17.29 4.12
CA PRO A 217 17.10 -16.93 2.85
C PRO A 217 18.13 -16.99 1.71
N GLU A 218 17.76 -17.61 0.60
CA GLU A 218 18.47 -17.48 -0.67
C GLU A 218 18.00 -16.21 -1.36
N ILE A 219 18.89 -15.21 -1.51
CA ILE A 219 18.54 -13.91 -2.07
C ILE A 219 19.27 -13.73 -3.41
N GLU A 220 18.51 -13.76 -4.48
CA GLU A 220 19.01 -13.48 -5.83
C GLU A 220 18.93 -11.97 -6.12
N VAL A 221 20.08 -11.32 -6.21
CA VAL A 221 20.16 -9.91 -6.61
C VAL A 221 19.86 -9.78 -8.09
N ARG A 222 18.88 -8.94 -8.44
CA ARG A 222 18.47 -8.69 -9.84
C ARG A 222 18.79 -7.25 -10.24
N GLU A 223 18.66 -6.95 -11.53
CA GLU A 223 18.83 -5.59 -12.01
C GLU A 223 17.85 -4.61 -11.33
N GLY A 224 18.36 -3.54 -10.75
CA GLY A 224 17.58 -2.51 -10.08
C GLY A 224 16.98 -2.89 -8.71
N THR A 225 17.19 -4.11 -8.20
CA THR A 225 16.65 -4.55 -6.92
C THR A 225 17.62 -5.44 -6.13
N SER A 226 17.53 -5.35 -4.80
CA SER A 226 18.29 -6.22 -3.90
C SER A 226 17.85 -7.68 -3.89
N GLY A 227 16.66 -8.00 -4.44
CA GLY A 227 16.05 -9.33 -4.40
C GLY A 227 15.44 -9.72 -3.05
N ARG A 228 15.69 -8.95 -1.99
CA ARG A 228 15.25 -9.28 -0.62
C ARG A 228 13.75 -9.48 -0.51
N ARG A 229 12.96 -8.55 -1.05
CA ARG A 229 11.47 -8.65 -1.01
C ARG A 229 10.93 -9.82 -1.82
N SER A 230 11.60 -10.19 -2.93
CA SER A 230 11.24 -11.37 -3.70
C SER A 230 11.43 -12.64 -2.89
N ALA A 231 12.59 -12.79 -2.22
CA ALA A 231 12.85 -13.92 -1.34
C ALA A 231 11.83 -14.03 -0.20
N LEU A 232 11.46 -12.91 0.43
CA LEU A 232 10.40 -12.88 1.44
C LEU A 232 9.04 -13.32 0.84
N ALA A 233 8.68 -12.81 -0.34
CA ALA A 233 7.42 -13.14 -0.99
C ALA A 233 7.36 -14.63 -1.38
N GLU A 234 8.43 -15.18 -1.91
CA GLU A 234 8.54 -16.60 -2.26
C GLU A 234 8.38 -17.49 -1.03
N TRP A 235 9.00 -17.14 0.09
CA TRP A 235 8.83 -17.86 1.35
C TRP A 235 7.38 -17.80 1.87
N LEU A 236 6.76 -16.62 1.87
CA LEU A 236 5.38 -16.43 2.34
C LEU A 236 4.35 -17.25 1.55
N VAL A 237 4.58 -17.49 0.24
CA VAL A 237 3.64 -18.25 -0.60
C VAL A 237 4.03 -19.72 -0.78
N ARG A 238 4.99 -20.21 -0.03
CA ARG A 238 5.31 -21.66 -0.02
C ARG A 238 4.08 -22.46 0.38
N GLY A 239 3.89 -23.59 -0.28
CA GLY A 239 2.73 -24.46 -0.01
C GLY A 239 2.72 -25.06 1.40
N ASP A 240 3.88 -25.16 2.03
CA ASP A 240 4.11 -25.66 3.38
C ASP A 240 4.22 -24.55 4.44
N HIS A 241 4.10 -23.25 4.05
CA HIS A 241 4.12 -22.16 5.01
C HIS A 241 2.97 -22.28 6.01
N PRO A 242 3.26 -22.29 7.34
CA PRO A 242 2.29 -22.74 8.33
C PRO A 242 1.08 -21.81 8.50
N THR A 243 1.19 -20.53 8.19
CA THR A 243 0.14 -19.56 8.51
C THR A 243 -0.45 -18.84 7.30
N THR A 244 0.32 -18.47 6.28
CA THR A 244 -0.15 -17.55 5.21
C THR A 244 -1.44 -18.02 4.55
N ALA A 245 -1.54 -19.27 4.14
CA ALA A 245 -2.75 -19.80 3.51
C ALA A 245 -3.94 -19.81 4.49
N ARG A 246 -3.71 -20.19 5.76
CA ARG A 246 -4.73 -20.18 6.82
C ARG A 246 -5.25 -18.76 7.10
N VAL A 247 -4.37 -17.80 7.22
CA VAL A 247 -4.72 -16.38 7.42
C VAL A 247 -5.57 -15.86 6.27
N MET A 248 -5.18 -16.13 5.03
CA MET A 248 -5.92 -15.68 3.85
C MET A 248 -7.31 -16.30 3.75
N VAL A 249 -7.44 -17.61 3.91
CA VAL A 249 -8.76 -18.26 3.85
C VAL A 249 -9.65 -17.91 5.04
N ASN A 250 -9.07 -17.68 6.21
CA ASN A 250 -9.80 -17.21 7.38
C ASN A 250 -10.43 -15.82 7.14
N ARG A 251 -9.70 -14.91 6.49
CA ARG A 251 -10.25 -13.59 6.10
C ARG A 251 -11.31 -13.70 5.02
N ILE A 252 -11.11 -14.55 4.00
CA ILE A 252 -12.14 -14.80 2.99
C ILE A 252 -13.42 -15.32 3.68
N TRP A 253 -13.28 -16.27 4.61
CA TRP A 253 -14.38 -16.79 5.43
C TRP A 253 -15.06 -15.68 6.23
N GLN A 254 -14.29 -14.87 6.96
CA GLN A 254 -14.78 -13.73 7.74
C GLN A 254 -15.62 -12.77 6.90
N HIS A 255 -15.19 -12.46 5.68
CA HIS A 255 -15.95 -11.60 4.78
C HIS A 255 -17.30 -12.22 4.36
N HIS A 256 -17.40 -13.53 4.31
CA HIS A 256 -18.67 -14.23 4.01
C HIS A 256 -19.58 -14.40 5.22
N PHE A 257 -19.03 -14.81 6.36
CA PHE A 257 -19.80 -15.17 7.55
C PHE A 257 -19.84 -14.10 8.65
N GLY A 258 -19.02 -13.03 8.53
CA GLY A 258 -18.94 -11.95 9.51
C GLY A 258 -17.89 -12.18 10.60
N LYS A 259 -17.63 -13.44 10.99
CA LYS A 259 -16.58 -13.85 11.93
C LYS A 259 -15.67 -14.88 11.24
N GLY A 260 -14.36 -14.81 11.50
CA GLY A 260 -13.40 -15.82 11.03
C GLY A 260 -13.58 -17.15 11.71
N ILE A 261 -13.07 -18.23 11.13
CA ILE A 261 -12.94 -19.54 11.80
C ILE A 261 -12.02 -19.37 13.04
N ALA A 262 -10.90 -18.66 12.87
CA ALA A 262 -10.16 -18.02 13.98
C ALA A 262 -10.65 -16.59 14.10
N ALA A 263 -11.21 -16.22 15.25
CA ALA A 263 -11.90 -14.93 15.41
C ALA A 263 -10.94 -13.74 15.52
N SER A 264 -9.66 -13.99 15.82
CA SER A 264 -8.56 -13.01 15.76
C SER A 264 -7.82 -13.08 14.41
N PRO A 265 -8.28 -12.41 13.34
CA PRO A 265 -7.76 -12.62 11.97
C PRO A 265 -6.34 -12.12 11.75
N ASN A 266 -5.79 -11.32 12.66
CA ASN A 266 -4.45 -10.77 12.62
C ASN A 266 -3.51 -11.38 13.68
N ASP A 267 -4.04 -12.29 14.50
CA ASP A 267 -3.28 -12.93 15.57
C ASP A 267 -3.62 -14.42 15.63
N PHE A 268 -2.69 -15.24 15.16
CA PHE A 268 -2.67 -16.70 15.20
C PHE A 268 -1.65 -17.20 16.23
N GLY A 269 -1.08 -16.28 17.04
CA GLY A 269 -0.16 -16.57 18.11
C GLY A 269 -0.87 -16.98 19.41
N MET A 270 -0.10 -16.99 20.49
CA MET A 270 -0.54 -17.48 21.82
C MET A 270 -1.71 -16.68 22.42
N LEU A 271 -1.90 -15.43 22.03
CA LEU A 271 -3.02 -14.59 22.47
C LEU A 271 -4.20 -14.61 21.50
N GLY A 272 -4.04 -15.21 20.32
CA GLY A 272 -5.10 -15.38 19.36
C GLY A 272 -6.18 -16.33 19.83
N GLU A 273 -7.39 -16.19 19.28
CA GLU A 273 -8.47 -17.14 19.55
C GLU A 273 -8.26 -18.43 18.76
N GLU A 274 -8.44 -19.57 19.44
CA GLU A 274 -8.39 -20.88 18.79
C GLU A 274 -9.46 -20.99 17.68
N PRO A 275 -9.13 -21.63 16.55
CA PRO A 275 -10.09 -21.84 15.48
C PRO A 275 -11.30 -22.66 15.97
N SER A 276 -12.50 -22.20 15.65
CA SER A 276 -13.74 -22.95 15.97
C SER A 276 -13.83 -24.29 15.23
N HIS A 277 -13.22 -24.39 14.06
CA HIS A 277 -13.20 -25.57 13.19
C HIS A 277 -11.80 -25.73 12.58
N PRO A 278 -10.83 -26.27 13.33
CA PRO A 278 -9.43 -26.34 12.89
C PRO A 278 -9.25 -27.17 11.61
N GLU A 279 -9.90 -28.33 11.49
CA GLU A 279 -9.81 -29.16 10.30
C GLU A 279 -10.38 -28.47 9.05
N LEU A 280 -11.45 -27.68 9.22
CA LEU A 280 -12.02 -26.90 8.12
C LEU A 280 -11.04 -25.82 7.66
N LEU A 281 -10.40 -25.13 8.61
CA LEU A 281 -9.41 -24.10 8.29
C LEU A 281 -8.23 -24.69 7.52
N ASP A 282 -7.73 -25.84 7.98
CA ASP A 282 -6.63 -26.56 7.33
C ASP A 282 -7.00 -27.06 5.93
N TRP A 283 -8.20 -27.62 5.80
CA TRP A 283 -8.70 -28.08 4.51
C TRP A 283 -8.85 -26.93 3.51
N LEU A 284 -9.45 -25.80 3.94
CA LEU A 284 -9.60 -24.61 3.09
C LEU A 284 -8.23 -24.04 2.69
N ALA A 285 -7.26 -23.99 3.61
CA ALA A 285 -5.90 -23.56 3.31
C ALA A 285 -5.23 -24.49 2.26
N GLY A 286 -5.36 -25.81 2.43
CA GLY A 286 -4.86 -26.78 1.47
C GLY A 286 -5.50 -26.65 0.09
N GLU A 287 -6.83 -26.46 0.02
CA GLU A 287 -7.55 -26.22 -1.24
C GLU A 287 -7.17 -24.89 -1.91
N PHE A 288 -6.84 -23.87 -1.12
CA PHE A 288 -6.38 -22.58 -1.63
C PHE A 288 -5.01 -22.71 -2.31
N VAL A 289 -4.06 -23.37 -1.65
CA VAL A 289 -2.71 -23.66 -2.20
C VAL A 289 -2.82 -24.54 -3.44
N LYS A 290 -3.49 -25.70 -3.36
CA LYS A 290 -3.71 -26.61 -4.49
C LYS A 290 -4.40 -25.95 -5.69
N GLY A 291 -5.28 -24.99 -5.42
CA GLY A 291 -5.98 -24.20 -6.42
C GLY A 291 -5.16 -23.07 -7.05
N GLY A 292 -3.87 -22.95 -6.73
CA GLY A 292 -2.97 -21.91 -7.24
C GLY A 292 -3.31 -20.52 -6.71
N TRP A 293 -3.69 -20.42 -5.45
CA TRP A 293 -3.99 -19.15 -4.75
C TRP A 293 -5.11 -18.32 -5.41
N LYS A 294 -6.08 -19.00 -6.04
CA LYS A 294 -7.17 -18.35 -6.80
C LYS A 294 -8.33 -17.96 -5.88
N MET A 295 -8.42 -16.71 -5.52
CA MET A 295 -9.46 -16.18 -4.63
C MET A 295 -10.88 -16.43 -5.16
N LYS A 296 -11.14 -16.24 -6.46
CA LYS A 296 -12.48 -16.49 -7.04
C LYS A 296 -12.95 -17.95 -6.85
N ARG A 297 -12.00 -18.90 -6.89
CA ARG A 297 -12.30 -20.31 -6.62
C ARG A 297 -12.76 -20.50 -5.17
N MET A 298 -12.09 -19.84 -4.21
CA MET A 298 -12.45 -19.92 -2.80
C MET A 298 -13.81 -19.27 -2.52
N HIS A 299 -14.09 -18.11 -3.08
CA HIS A 299 -15.41 -17.50 -2.98
C HIS A 299 -16.50 -18.44 -3.49
N ARG A 300 -16.31 -19.05 -4.66
CA ARG A 300 -17.28 -20.02 -5.21
C ARG A 300 -17.45 -21.21 -4.27
N LEU A 301 -16.35 -21.80 -3.79
CA LEU A 301 -16.38 -22.96 -2.89
C LEU A 301 -17.20 -22.66 -1.63
N ILE A 302 -16.94 -21.54 -0.99
CA ILE A 302 -17.65 -21.10 0.22
C ILE A 302 -19.13 -20.82 -0.07
N MET A 303 -19.44 -20.03 -1.09
CA MET A 303 -20.79 -19.60 -1.40
C MET A 303 -21.72 -20.73 -1.86
N THR A 304 -21.15 -21.81 -2.43
CA THR A 304 -21.93 -23.00 -2.83
C THR A 304 -22.05 -24.04 -1.73
N SER A 305 -21.38 -23.85 -0.58
CA SER A 305 -21.44 -24.78 0.55
C SER A 305 -22.83 -24.82 1.19
N ALA A 306 -23.15 -25.92 1.86
CA ALA A 306 -24.37 -26.07 2.63
C ALA A 306 -24.42 -25.03 3.77
N ALA A 307 -23.29 -24.79 4.44
CA ALA A 307 -23.19 -23.82 5.53
C ALA A 307 -23.56 -22.39 5.09
N TYR A 308 -23.13 -21.95 3.91
CA TYR A 308 -23.46 -20.62 3.38
C TYR A 308 -24.92 -20.51 2.94
N ARG A 309 -25.51 -21.59 2.47
CA ARG A 309 -26.88 -21.65 1.94
C ARG A 309 -27.94 -21.97 2.99
N GLN A 310 -27.58 -22.06 4.26
CA GLN A 310 -28.52 -22.25 5.36
C GLN A 310 -29.47 -21.06 5.51
N THR A 311 -30.66 -21.33 6.09
CA THR A 311 -31.58 -20.26 6.46
C THR A 311 -31.03 -19.38 7.57
N ALA A 312 -31.30 -18.08 7.49
CA ALA A 312 -31.04 -17.15 8.59
C ALA A 312 -32.23 -17.07 9.58
N ARG A 313 -33.40 -17.61 9.21
CA ARG A 313 -34.60 -17.60 10.03
C ARG A 313 -34.65 -18.84 10.91
N PHE A 314 -35.02 -18.68 12.14
CA PHE A 314 -35.24 -19.77 13.10
C PHE A 314 -36.39 -19.44 14.04
N GLU A 315 -36.99 -20.48 14.60
CA GLU A 315 -38.07 -20.32 15.59
C GLU A 315 -37.47 -19.91 16.94
N PRO A 316 -38.12 -18.99 17.70
CA PRO A 316 -37.59 -18.51 18.98
C PRO A 316 -37.40 -19.59 20.05
N SER A 317 -38.01 -20.73 19.88
CA SER A 317 -37.90 -21.91 20.80
C SER A 317 -36.84 -22.92 20.34
N ASN A 318 -35.99 -22.57 19.39
CA ASN A 318 -35.00 -23.48 18.86
C ASN A 318 -33.92 -23.81 19.92
N VAL A 319 -33.78 -25.11 20.21
CA VAL A 319 -32.78 -25.59 21.20
C VAL A 319 -31.37 -25.19 20.87
N HIS A 320 -31.03 -25.03 19.58
CA HIS A 320 -29.70 -24.62 19.15
C HIS A 320 -29.35 -23.19 19.57
N GLU A 321 -30.32 -22.28 19.69
CA GLU A 321 -30.11 -20.93 20.20
C GLU A 321 -29.69 -20.93 21.67
N VAL A 322 -30.20 -21.89 22.44
CA VAL A 322 -29.83 -22.06 23.87
C VAL A 322 -28.42 -22.65 24.00
N ILE A 323 -28.08 -23.62 23.13
CA ILE A 323 -26.79 -24.34 23.20
C ILE A 323 -25.64 -23.51 22.58
N ASP A 324 -25.92 -22.83 21.46
CA ASP A 324 -24.92 -22.05 20.72
C ASP A 324 -25.52 -20.72 20.24
N PRO A 325 -25.75 -19.78 21.17
CA PRO A 325 -26.35 -18.48 20.86
C PRO A 325 -25.49 -17.66 19.90
N GLU A 326 -24.18 -17.79 19.96
CA GLU A 326 -23.23 -17.08 19.09
C GLU A 326 -23.08 -17.71 17.69
N ASN A 327 -23.76 -18.84 17.44
CA ASN A 327 -23.66 -19.58 16.17
C ASN A 327 -22.23 -19.99 15.82
N LYS A 328 -21.45 -20.37 16.83
CA LYS A 328 -20.06 -20.85 16.66
C LYS A 328 -20.01 -22.09 15.77
N TRP A 329 -21.00 -22.98 15.90
CA TRP A 329 -21.11 -24.26 15.18
C TRP A 329 -21.87 -24.16 13.85
N LEU A 330 -22.19 -22.93 13.40
CA LEU A 330 -22.79 -22.66 12.10
C LEU A 330 -24.12 -23.41 11.86
N TRP A 331 -24.97 -23.52 12.88
CA TRP A 331 -26.28 -24.18 12.76
C TRP A 331 -27.31 -23.35 11.99
N ARG A 332 -27.01 -22.06 11.71
CA ARG A 332 -27.76 -21.16 10.83
C ARG A 332 -26.83 -20.23 10.09
N PHE A 333 -27.34 -19.52 9.08
CA PHE A 333 -26.61 -18.38 8.51
C PHE A 333 -26.77 -17.15 9.41
N SER A 334 -25.69 -16.53 9.82
CA SER A 334 -25.73 -15.31 10.62
C SER A 334 -26.00 -14.10 9.74
N PRO A 335 -27.14 -13.38 9.92
CA PRO A 335 -27.38 -12.13 9.19
C PRO A 335 -26.33 -11.10 9.53
N LYS A 336 -25.85 -10.38 8.54
CA LYS A 336 -24.92 -9.26 8.72
C LYS A 336 -25.44 -8.01 8.02
N ARG A 337 -25.18 -6.86 8.61
CA ARG A 337 -25.50 -5.58 7.98
C ARG A 337 -24.58 -5.35 6.79
N LEU A 338 -25.13 -4.94 5.67
CA LEU A 338 -24.35 -4.48 4.52
C LEU A 338 -23.67 -3.15 4.82
N SER A 339 -22.49 -2.93 4.27
CA SER A 339 -21.84 -1.63 4.33
C SER A 339 -22.59 -0.61 3.44
N ALA A 340 -22.36 0.68 3.69
CA ALA A 340 -22.95 1.75 2.87
C ALA A 340 -22.57 1.60 1.40
N GLU A 341 -21.32 1.20 1.12
CA GLU A 341 -20.83 0.94 -0.23
C GLU A 341 -21.56 -0.23 -0.89
N GLN A 342 -21.78 -1.31 -0.15
CA GLN A 342 -22.53 -2.47 -0.66
C GLN A 342 -23.98 -2.12 -0.96
N ILE A 343 -24.63 -1.34 -0.08
CA ILE A 343 -26.03 -0.88 -0.29
C ILE A 343 -26.10 0.00 -1.53
N ARG A 344 -25.20 1.00 -1.67
CA ARG A 344 -25.17 1.88 -2.83
C ARG A 344 -24.96 1.10 -4.12
N ASP A 345 -23.98 0.20 -4.15
CA ASP A 345 -23.67 -0.60 -5.34
C ASP A 345 -24.84 -1.52 -5.72
N ALA A 346 -25.51 -2.11 -4.72
CA ALA A 346 -26.72 -2.91 -4.94
C ALA A 346 -27.86 -2.07 -5.51
N MET A 347 -28.09 -0.85 -5.00
CA MET A 347 -29.14 0.05 -5.52
C MET A 347 -28.86 0.43 -6.97
N LEU A 348 -27.64 0.79 -7.32
CA LEU A 348 -27.23 1.09 -8.68
C LEU A 348 -27.36 -0.13 -9.62
N ALA A 349 -27.05 -1.31 -9.11
CA ALA A 349 -27.15 -2.55 -9.90
C ALA A 349 -28.61 -2.91 -10.21
N VAL A 350 -29.50 -2.84 -9.22
CA VAL A 350 -30.93 -3.20 -9.41
C VAL A 350 -31.70 -2.14 -10.19
N SER A 351 -31.28 -0.86 -10.13
CA SER A 351 -31.86 0.21 -10.99
C SER A 351 -31.37 0.17 -12.42
N GLY A 352 -30.32 -0.62 -12.72
CA GLY A 352 -29.69 -0.67 -14.04
C GLY A 352 -28.77 0.51 -14.35
N GLU A 353 -28.51 1.38 -13.39
CA GLU A 353 -27.67 2.57 -13.57
C GLU A 353 -26.15 2.29 -13.40
N LEU A 354 -25.80 1.15 -12.79
CA LEU A 354 -24.40 0.80 -12.51
C LEU A 354 -23.59 0.71 -13.82
N ARG A 355 -22.64 1.61 -13.97
CA ARG A 355 -21.71 1.61 -15.10
C ARG A 355 -20.47 0.77 -14.77
N HIS A 356 -20.06 -0.03 -15.75
CA HIS A 356 -18.79 -0.77 -15.65
C HIS A 356 -17.62 0.19 -15.78
N ARG A 357 -16.56 -0.06 -14.99
CA ARG A 357 -15.31 0.70 -15.02
C ARG A 357 -14.15 -0.23 -14.66
N ASP A 358 -13.06 -0.15 -15.43
CA ASP A 358 -11.84 -0.95 -15.27
C ASP A 358 -10.66 -0.16 -14.67
N GLY A 359 -10.93 0.70 -13.70
CA GLY A 359 -9.87 1.47 -13.03
C GLY A 359 -9.97 2.98 -13.31
N GLY A 360 -8.83 3.66 -13.24
CA GLY A 360 -8.70 5.10 -13.45
C GLY A 360 -8.87 5.94 -12.18
N ALA A 361 -8.86 7.27 -12.32
CA ALA A 361 -8.93 8.22 -11.22
C ALA A 361 -10.22 8.08 -10.39
N ALA A 362 -10.13 8.32 -9.08
CA ALA A 362 -11.29 8.26 -8.18
C ALA A 362 -12.37 9.26 -8.59
N GLN A 363 -13.62 8.79 -8.65
CA GLN A 363 -14.79 9.58 -9.07
C GLN A 363 -15.52 10.20 -7.89
N THR A 364 -16.41 11.13 -8.15
CA THR A 364 -17.36 11.63 -7.14
C THR A 364 -18.48 10.60 -6.92
N SER A 365 -19.13 10.66 -5.76
CA SER A 365 -20.26 9.78 -5.43
C SER A 365 -21.47 9.94 -6.37
N ALA A 366 -21.56 11.04 -7.12
CA ALA A 366 -22.61 11.27 -8.12
C ALA A 366 -22.46 10.39 -9.38
N VAL A 367 -21.25 9.89 -9.65
CA VAL A 367 -21.02 9.03 -10.82
C VAL A 367 -21.48 7.59 -10.47
N PRO A 368 -22.34 6.96 -11.32
CA PRO A 368 -22.91 5.65 -11.01
C PRO A 368 -21.96 4.49 -11.32
N VAL A 369 -20.80 4.49 -10.70
CA VAL A 369 -19.80 3.41 -10.74
C VAL A 369 -19.72 2.71 -9.38
N ARG A 370 -19.10 1.54 -9.30
CA ARG A 370 -18.89 0.85 -8.03
C ARG A 370 -18.18 1.74 -7.01
N SER A 371 -18.56 1.63 -5.77
CA SER A 371 -18.05 2.44 -4.65
C SER A 371 -16.55 2.31 -4.43
N ILE A 372 -15.92 1.23 -4.91
CA ILE A 372 -14.45 1.09 -4.93
C ILE A 372 -13.74 2.17 -5.75
N TYR A 373 -14.42 2.72 -6.76
CA TYR A 373 -13.90 3.81 -7.61
C TYR A 373 -14.33 5.20 -7.14
N VAL A 374 -15.01 5.31 -6.02
CA VAL A 374 -15.49 6.59 -5.49
C VAL A 374 -14.49 7.13 -4.47
N LYS A 375 -14.20 8.43 -4.58
CA LYS A 375 -13.30 9.12 -3.64
C LYS A 375 -13.90 9.09 -2.24
N LYS A 376 -13.18 8.50 -1.28
CA LYS A 376 -13.55 8.54 0.14
C LYS A 376 -13.24 9.93 0.69
N MET A 377 -14.28 10.61 1.15
CA MET A 377 -14.19 11.87 1.90
C MET A 377 -14.30 11.53 3.38
N ARG A 378 -13.31 11.90 4.17
CA ARG A 378 -13.33 11.83 5.63
C ARG A 378 -13.46 13.22 6.20
#